data_09286986b70102371336ccf7db0efbb0
#
_entry.id   09286986b70102371336ccf7db0efbb0
#
_cell.length_a   1.000
_cell.length_b   1.000
_cell.length_c   1.000
_cell.angle_alpha   90.00
_cell.angle_beta   90.00
_cell.angle_gamma   90.00
#
_symmetry.space_group_name_H-M   'P 1'
#
loop_
_entity.id
_entity.type
_entity.pdbx_description
1 polymer ?
#
loop_
_entity_poly.entity_id
_entity_poly.type
_entity_poly.pdbx_seq_one_letter_code
_entity_poly.pdbx_strand_id
1 'polypeptide(L)'
;MTNLLKFEPRAVYPDGRESNLSGLEAYQLYGAATGKQIAALGGRVIHSNIIGGLVAGEVEDLWDIVGIVEYPSLKAFMDMVDSDEYKANTIHREAGLAGQLLMYGRTPPT
;
A
#
# COMPACT_ATOMS: atom_id res chain seq x y z
N MET A 1 1.19 -9.89 3.84
CA MET A 1 1.79 -9.40 2.58
C MET A 1 2.77 -8.29 2.84
N THR A 2 3.84 -8.27 2.10
CA THR A 2 4.87 -7.24 2.21
C THR A 2 4.72 -6.25 1.06
N ASN A 3 4.59 -4.98 1.40
CA ASN A 3 4.49 -3.88 0.46
C ASN A 3 5.78 -3.08 0.45
N LEU A 4 6.30 -2.81 -0.73
CA LEU A 4 7.29 -1.77 -0.95
C LEU A 4 6.63 -0.66 -1.76
N LEU A 5 6.68 0.56 -1.26
CA LEU A 5 5.94 1.68 -1.82
C LEU A 5 6.89 2.80 -2.22
N LYS A 6 6.66 3.36 -3.40
CA LYS A 6 7.30 4.56 -3.91
C LYS A 6 6.22 5.58 -4.24
N PHE A 7 6.36 6.80 -3.72
CA PHE A 7 5.34 7.83 -3.90
C PHE A 7 5.71 8.83 -4.98
N GLU A 8 4.69 9.34 -5.67
CA GLU A 8 4.82 10.54 -6.47
C GLU A 8 5.08 11.73 -5.55
N PRO A 9 5.94 12.70 -5.93
CA PRO A 9 6.11 13.94 -5.15
C PRO A 9 4.79 14.68 -4.98
N ARG A 10 3.95 14.64 -6.00
CA ARG A 10 2.60 15.21 -6.03
C ARG A 10 1.63 14.20 -6.62
N ALA A 11 0.47 14.05 -6.02
CA ALA A 11 -0.54 13.11 -6.50
C ALA A 11 -0.97 13.45 -7.92
N VAL A 12 -1.08 12.41 -8.76
CA VAL A 12 -1.53 12.51 -10.15
C VAL A 12 -2.74 11.60 -10.31
N TYR A 13 -3.94 12.20 -10.28
CA TYR A 13 -5.17 11.42 -10.35
C TYR A 13 -5.46 10.98 -11.78
N PRO A 14 -5.78 9.67 -11.99
CA PRO A 14 -6.02 9.14 -13.34
C PRO A 14 -7.22 9.76 -14.06
N ASP A 15 -8.19 10.31 -13.30
CA ASP A 15 -9.36 10.98 -13.86
C ASP A 15 -9.12 12.44 -14.26
N GLY A 16 -7.88 12.93 -14.08
CA GLY A 16 -7.50 14.28 -14.47
C GLY A 16 -7.90 15.37 -13.48
N ARG A 17 -8.45 15.02 -12.31
CA ARG A 17 -8.79 16.03 -11.30
C ARG A 17 -7.54 16.74 -10.80
N GLU A 18 -7.68 18.01 -10.49
CA GLU A 18 -6.60 18.78 -9.83
C GLU A 18 -6.53 18.40 -8.36
N SER A 19 -5.32 18.37 -7.83
CA SER A 19 -5.09 18.06 -6.42
C SER A 19 -3.85 18.78 -5.92
N ASN A 20 -3.91 19.26 -4.68
CA ASN A 20 -2.76 19.83 -3.98
C ASN A 20 -2.09 18.80 -3.04
N LEU A 21 -2.56 17.55 -3.06
CA LEU A 21 -2.02 16.51 -2.21
C LEU A 21 -0.65 16.03 -2.71
N SER A 22 0.22 15.68 -1.77
CA SER A 22 1.41 14.88 -2.10
C SER A 22 0.99 13.44 -2.44
N GLY A 23 1.89 12.68 -3.05
CA GLY A 23 1.65 11.27 -3.31
C GLY A 23 1.37 10.49 -2.02
N LEU A 24 2.12 10.78 -0.97
CA LEU A 24 1.91 10.16 0.35
C LEU A 24 0.52 10.49 0.91
N GLU A 25 0.11 11.76 0.84
CA GLU A 25 -1.20 12.18 1.34
C GLU A 25 -2.35 11.50 0.60
N ALA A 26 -2.26 11.39 -0.72
CA ALA A 26 -3.25 10.66 -1.51
C ALA A 26 -3.30 9.18 -1.11
N TYR A 27 -2.14 8.55 -0.96
CA TYR A 27 -2.07 7.16 -0.51
C TYR A 27 -2.65 6.97 0.89
N GLN A 28 -2.49 7.94 1.78
CA GLN A 28 -3.07 7.89 3.12
C GLN A 28 -4.60 7.87 3.09
N LEU A 29 -5.23 8.52 2.13
CA LEU A 29 -6.69 8.41 1.93
C LEU A 29 -7.09 6.98 1.60
N TYR A 30 -6.36 6.35 0.69
CA TYR A 30 -6.54 4.93 0.38
C TYR A 30 -6.31 4.06 1.62
N GLY A 31 -5.21 4.31 2.33
CA GLY A 31 -4.83 3.53 3.51
C GLY A 31 -5.86 3.60 4.64
N ALA A 32 -6.45 4.77 4.86
CA ALA A 32 -7.48 4.94 5.89
C ALA A 32 -8.73 4.10 5.59
N ALA A 33 -9.19 4.11 4.33
CA ALA A 33 -10.35 3.32 3.91
C ALA A 33 -10.04 1.83 3.91
N THR A 34 -8.91 1.43 3.34
CA THR A 34 -8.50 0.02 3.23
C THR A 34 -8.17 -0.58 4.60
N GLY A 35 -7.59 0.21 5.50
CA GLY A 35 -7.32 -0.22 6.87
C GLY A 35 -8.56 -0.68 7.61
N LYS A 36 -9.69 -0.01 7.40
CA LYS A 36 -10.99 -0.41 7.98
C LYS A 36 -11.47 -1.74 7.40
N GLN A 37 -11.30 -1.93 6.09
CA GLN A 37 -11.64 -3.21 5.44
C GLN A 37 -10.77 -4.35 5.94
N ILE A 38 -9.46 -4.13 6.07
CA ILE A 38 -8.51 -5.11 6.61
C ILE A 38 -8.94 -5.53 8.02
N ALA A 39 -9.24 -4.58 8.89
CA ALA A 39 -9.69 -4.87 10.25
C ALA A 39 -11.01 -5.66 10.25
N ALA A 40 -11.96 -5.30 9.39
CA ALA A 40 -13.25 -5.94 9.31
C ALA A 40 -13.16 -7.41 8.89
N LEU A 41 -12.18 -7.79 8.09
CA LEU A 41 -12.00 -9.19 7.66
C LEU A 41 -11.07 -10.00 8.57
N GLY A 42 -10.60 -9.40 9.66
CA GLY A 42 -9.74 -10.08 10.63
C GLY A 42 -8.24 -9.94 10.35
N GLY A 43 -7.87 -9.08 9.43
CA GLY A 43 -6.47 -8.76 9.15
C GLY A 43 -5.94 -7.64 10.03
N ARG A 44 -4.65 -7.38 9.92
CA ARG A 44 -4.01 -6.28 10.65
C ARG A 44 -2.71 -5.84 9.99
N VAL A 45 -2.34 -4.60 10.21
CA VAL A 45 -1.01 -4.11 9.85
C VAL A 45 -0.03 -4.55 10.93
N ILE A 46 0.96 -5.36 10.56
CA ILE A 46 1.97 -5.86 11.50
C ILE A 46 3.08 -4.84 11.68
N HIS A 47 3.50 -4.19 10.59
CA HIS A 47 4.65 -3.31 10.57
C HIS A 47 4.51 -2.29 9.46
N SER A 48 4.94 -1.06 9.73
CA SER A 48 5.07 -0.02 8.73
C SER A 48 6.29 0.83 9.07
N ASN A 49 7.13 1.12 8.09
CA ASN A 49 8.37 1.83 8.32
C ASN A 49 8.72 2.72 7.13
N ILE A 50 9.08 3.96 7.44
CA ILE A 50 9.66 4.88 6.47
C ILE A 50 11.13 4.50 6.30
N ILE A 51 11.51 4.20 5.05
CA ILE A 51 12.87 3.77 4.74
C ILE A 51 13.78 5.00 4.75
N GLY A 52 14.79 4.99 5.63
CA GLY A 52 15.71 6.11 5.78
C GLY A 52 16.95 6.02 4.90
N GLY A 53 17.33 4.83 4.44
CA GLY A 53 18.51 4.62 3.60
C GLY A 53 18.92 3.17 3.55
N LEU A 54 19.93 2.87 2.75
CA LEU A 54 20.56 1.56 2.69
C LEU A 54 21.71 1.47 3.69
N VAL A 55 21.75 0.37 4.44
CA VAL A 55 22.93 0.01 5.24
C VAL A 55 23.89 -0.81 4.39
N ALA A 56 23.36 -1.68 3.54
CA ALA A 56 24.13 -2.54 2.66
C ALA A 56 23.31 -2.85 1.39
N GLY A 57 24.01 -3.17 0.31
CA GLY A 57 23.39 -3.50 -0.95
C GLY A 57 23.28 -2.32 -1.91
N GLU A 58 22.73 -2.59 -3.08
CA GLU A 58 22.57 -1.61 -4.15
C GLU A 58 21.15 -1.69 -4.71
N VAL A 59 20.58 -0.55 -5.06
CA VAL A 59 19.28 -0.44 -5.71
C VAL A 59 19.29 0.82 -6.57
N GLU A 60 18.63 0.77 -7.72
CA GLU A 60 18.59 1.92 -8.64
C GLU A 60 17.88 3.12 -8.01
N ASP A 61 16.76 2.86 -7.34
CA ASP A 61 15.95 3.88 -6.65
C ASP A 61 15.37 3.28 -5.38
N LEU A 62 15.66 3.90 -4.25
CA LEU A 62 15.25 3.36 -2.96
C LEU A 62 13.75 3.57 -2.74
N TRP A 63 13.12 2.56 -2.19
CA TRP A 63 11.69 2.61 -1.80
C TRP A 63 11.48 3.57 -0.64
N ASP A 64 10.28 4.13 -0.53
CA ASP A 64 9.95 5.12 0.50
C ASP A 64 9.40 4.48 1.78
N ILE A 65 8.54 3.48 1.63
CA ILE A 65 7.91 2.81 2.78
C ILE A 65 7.90 1.30 2.55
N VAL A 66 8.15 0.55 3.61
CA VAL A 66 7.83 -0.86 3.70
C VAL A 66 6.65 -1.04 4.65
N GLY A 67 5.66 -1.85 4.24
CA GLY A 67 4.51 -2.18 5.08
C GLY A 67 4.23 -3.67 5.03
N ILE A 68 3.92 -4.26 6.17
CA ILE A 68 3.57 -5.67 6.27
C ILE A 68 2.17 -5.79 6.84
N VAL A 69 1.30 -6.46 6.10
CA VAL A 69 -0.10 -6.67 6.47
C VAL A 69 -0.39 -8.16 6.54
N GLU A 70 -0.98 -8.58 7.65
CA GLU A 70 -1.44 -9.95 7.83
C GLU A 70 -2.90 -10.06 7.41
N TYR A 71 -3.19 -11.02 6.55
CA TYR A 71 -4.55 -11.39 6.14
C TYR A 71 -4.84 -12.80 6.63
N PRO A 72 -6.11 -13.13 6.99
CA PRO A 72 -6.46 -14.50 7.41
C PRO A 72 -6.19 -15.53 6.32
N SER A 73 -6.32 -15.15 5.05
CA SER A 73 -6.08 -16.00 3.91
C SER A 73 -5.89 -15.17 2.65
N LEU A 74 -5.31 -15.78 1.62
CA LEU A 74 -5.22 -15.15 0.30
C LEU A 74 -6.62 -14.88 -0.27
N LYS A 75 -7.58 -15.80 -0.02
CA LYS A 75 -8.96 -15.61 -0.44
C LYS A 75 -9.58 -14.35 0.16
N ALA A 76 -9.37 -14.10 1.47
CA ALA A 76 -9.89 -12.90 2.12
C ALA A 76 -9.34 -11.63 1.47
N PHE A 77 -8.06 -11.60 1.15
CA PHE A 77 -7.45 -10.49 0.41
C PHE A 77 -8.08 -10.32 -0.97
N MET A 78 -8.22 -11.41 -1.73
CA MET A 78 -8.81 -11.37 -3.08
C MET A 78 -10.25 -10.88 -3.05
N ASP A 79 -11.04 -11.35 -2.08
CA ASP A 79 -12.42 -10.90 -1.90
C ASP A 79 -12.49 -9.39 -1.58
N MET A 80 -11.55 -8.90 -0.78
CA MET A 80 -11.45 -7.48 -0.46
C MET A 80 -11.17 -6.64 -1.71
N VAL A 81 -10.17 -7.02 -2.50
CA VAL A 81 -9.80 -6.23 -3.70
C VAL A 81 -10.86 -6.30 -4.79
N ASP A 82 -11.69 -7.33 -4.79
CA ASP A 82 -12.81 -7.46 -5.73
C ASP A 82 -14.07 -6.70 -5.27
N SER A 83 -14.10 -6.21 -4.03
CA SER A 83 -15.25 -5.47 -3.49
C SER A 83 -15.41 -4.10 -4.15
N ASP A 84 -16.66 -3.64 -4.25
CA ASP A 84 -16.97 -2.31 -4.78
C ASP A 84 -16.36 -1.21 -3.92
N GLU A 85 -16.36 -1.41 -2.60
CA GLU A 85 -15.78 -0.48 -1.64
C GLU A 85 -14.29 -0.28 -1.88
N TYR A 86 -13.53 -1.37 -2.08
CA TYR A 86 -12.11 -1.28 -2.38
C TYR A 86 -11.87 -0.57 -3.72
N LYS A 87 -12.62 -0.96 -4.76
CA LYS A 87 -12.49 -0.37 -6.10
C LYS A 87 -12.77 1.13 -6.10
N ALA A 88 -13.70 1.60 -5.27
CA ALA A 88 -14.01 3.02 -5.16
C ALA A 88 -12.85 3.84 -4.58
N ASN A 89 -11.95 3.23 -3.81
CA ASN A 89 -10.84 3.90 -3.15
C ASN A 89 -9.49 3.73 -3.88
N THR A 90 -9.40 2.86 -4.86
CA THR A 90 -8.12 2.60 -5.56
C THR A 90 -7.60 3.81 -6.31
N ILE A 91 -8.46 4.76 -6.67
CA ILE A 91 -8.04 5.99 -7.36
C ILE A 91 -7.03 6.79 -6.54
N HIS A 92 -7.15 6.80 -5.23
CA HIS A 92 -6.21 7.49 -4.33
C HIS A 92 -4.85 6.77 -4.27
N ARG A 93 -4.87 5.44 -4.30
CA ARG A 93 -3.67 4.63 -4.38
C ARG A 93 -2.94 4.89 -5.71
N GLU A 94 -3.65 4.85 -6.82
CA GLU A 94 -3.08 5.10 -8.15
C GLU A 94 -2.53 6.52 -8.27
N ALA A 95 -3.21 7.50 -7.69
CA ALA A 95 -2.76 8.89 -7.71
C ALA A 95 -1.47 9.10 -6.93
N GLY A 96 -1.28 8.36 -5.83
CA GLY A 96 -0.17 8.55 -4.91
C GLY A 96 1.08 7.77 -5.24
N LEU A 97 0.96 6.61 -5.89
CA LEU A 97 2.09 5.71 -6.10
C LEU A 97 2.81 5.95 -7.42
N ALA A 98 4.14 6.11 -7.35
CA ALA A 98 5.04 6.01 -8.49
C ALA A 98 5.42 4.56 -8.77
N GLY A 99 5.41 3.70 -7.76
CA GLY A 99 5.68 2.27 -7.89
C GLY A 99 5.28 1.49 -6.67
N GLN A 100 5.09 0.19 -6.86
CA GLN A 100 4.74 -0.72 -5.77
C GLN A 100 5.21 -2.12 -6.10
N LEU A 101 5.72 -2.81 -5.09
CA LEU A 101 5.83 -4.27 -5.09
C LEU A 101 4.97 -4.80 -3.96
N LEU A 102 4.12 -5.76 -4.28
CA LEU A 102 3.27 -6.44 -3.31
C LEU A 102 3.58 -7.94 -3.38
N MET A 103 4.07 -8.47 -2.28
CA MET A 103 4.48 -9.87 -2.18
C MET A 103 3.68 -10.57 -1.10
N TYR A 104 3.23 -11.78 -1.36
CA TYR A 104 2.64 -12.59 -0.31
C TYR A 104 3.66 -13.62 0.16
N GLY A 105 3.52 -13.99 1.41
CA GLY A 105 4.39 -14.99 2.02
C GLY A 105 3.79 -15.48 3.32
N ARG A 106 4.53 -16.32 3.98
CA ARG A 106 4.16 -16.86 5.28
C ARG A 106 5.40 -16.93 6.16
N THR A 107 5.18 -17.02 7.46
CA THR A 107 6.27 -17.21 8.41
C THR A 107 7.07 -18.46 8.07
N PRO A 108 8.41 -18.36 7.98
CA PRO A 108 9.23 -19.55 7.75
C PRO A 108 9.06 -20.56 8.90
N PRO A 109 9.17 -21.85 8.63
CA PRO A 109 9.24 -22.83 9.70
C PRO A 109 10.49 -22.60 10.55
N THR A 110 10.35 -22.75 11.86
CA THR A 110 11.46 -22.58 12.82
C THR A 110 12.09 -23.91 13.20
#